data_0e9626c368f7a4e730b8b41967089261
#
_entry.id   0e9626c368f7a4e730b8b41967089261
#
_cell.length_a   1.000
_cell.length_b   1.000
_cell.length_c   1.000
_cell.angle_alpha   90.00
_cell.angle_beta   90.00
_cell.angle_gamma   90.00
#
_symmetry.space_group_name_H-M   'P 1'
#
loop_
_entity.id
_entity.type
_entity.pdbx_description
1 polymer ?
#
loop_
_entity_poly.entity_id
_entity_poly.type
_entity_poly.pdbx_seq_one_letter_code
_entity_poly.pdbx_strand_id
1 'polypeptide(L)'
;NNVKIKSVKLADSVKEIGNQSFYNCTALRDINLENVSQIRWESFLGCVHLKEITLSSGIRYLGRRSFSGCKRLNCVKFEKSTMLKGIEAGVFQNCESIEKISLPKGLTEIGNKAFYKCTSLKDIELPEGIQVIGNEAFYQTAIQGIKLPSTLVEIGNSAFLKCRSLEFIQIPASVKKIGRWSFHGCGQLKKVEFLGEPEEIGEWIINKSTVIRCKKGSGIDAYCKEKEFQIEYIDEEYT
;
A
#
# COMPACT_ATOMS: atom_id res chain seq x y z
N ASN A 1 7.87 16.56 20.52
CA ASN A 1 6.56 16.69 21.23
C ASN A 1 6.15 18.17 21.46
N ASN A 2 6.06 19.01 20.44
CA ASN A 2 5.56 20.37 20.60
C ASN A 2 4.08 20.42 20.14
N VAL A 3 3.17 20.41 21.09
CA VAL A 3 1.73 20.40 20.84
C VAL A 3 1.15 21.78 20.46
N LYS A 4 1.97 22.84 20.42
CA LYS A 4 1.54 24.22 20.14
C LYS A 4 1.89 24.70 18.73
N ILE A 5 2.90 24.13 18.10
CA ILE A 5 3.35 24.53 16.74
C ILE A 5 2.25 24.19 15.72
N LYS A 6 1.73 25.24 15.05
CA LYS A 6 0.68 25.09 14.04
C LYS A 6 1.20 25.11 12.62
N SER A 7 2.25 25.85 12.34
CA SER A 7 2.86 25.98 11.02
C SER A 7 4.37 26.11 11.15
N VAL A 8 5.09 25.58 10.17
CA VAL A 8 6.55 25.64 10.08
C VAL A 8 6.93 26.06 8.67
N LYS A 9 7.76 27.06 8.55
CA LYS A 9 8.41 27.45 7.28
C LYS A 9 9.88 27.09 7.39
N LEU A 10 10.28 26.08 6.62
CA LEU A 10 11.68 25.67 6.52
C LEU A 10 12.44 26.63 5.57
N ALA A 11 13.71 26.87 5.88
CA ALA A 11 14.59 27.56 4.94
C ALA A 11 14.92 26.67 3.74
N ASP A 12 15.20 27.25 2.58
CA ASP A 12 15.48 26.53 1.32
C ASP A 12 16.73 25.63 1.41
N SER A 13 17.63 25.90 2.35
CA SER A 13 18.81 25.10 2.64
C SER A 13 18.50 23.78 3.36
N VAL A 14 17.31 23.62 3.95
CA VAL A 14 16.94 22.41 4.68
C VAL A 14 16.65 21.27 3.70
N LYS A 15 17.52 20.27 3.68
CA LYS A 15 17.40 19.09 2.79
C LYS A 15 16.94 17.83 3.53
N GLU A 16 16.98 17.84 4.84
CA GLU A 16 16.65 16.68 5.68
C GLU A 16 15.79 17.07 6.87
N ILE A 17 14.75 16.27 7.11
CA ILE A 17 14.00 16.27 8.37
C ILE A 17 14.50 15.08 9.18
N GLY A 18 15.10 15.36 10.33
CA GLY A 18 15.69 14.36 11.21
C GLY A 18 14.69 13.44 11.86
N ASN A 19 15.21 12.40 12.51
CA ASN A 19 14.37 11.44 13.24
C ASN A 19 13.53 12.15 14.29
N GLN A 20 12.22 11.84 14.33
CA GLN A 20 11.26 12.35 15.31
C GLN A 20 11.22 13.88 15.46
N SER A 21 11.70 14.65 14.48
CA SER A 21 11.79 16.13 14.58
C SER A 21 10.46 16.78 14.92
N PHE A 22 9.36 16.25 14.38
CA PHE A 22 7.97 16.71 14.65
C PHE A 22 7.11 15.62 15.30
N TYR A 23 7.74 14.67 16.00
CA TYR A 23 7.01 13.60 16.69
C TYR A 23 5.96 14.17 17.64
N ASN A 24 4.70 13.74 17.47
CA ASN A 24 3.53 14.21 18.24
C ASN A 24 3.39 15.75 18.27
N CYS A 25 3.78 16.44 17.20
CA CYS A 25 3.39 17.84 17.00
C CYS A 25 1.92 17.91 16.59
N THR A 26 1.02 17.63 17.55
CA THR A 26 -0.40 17.40 17.28
C THR A 26 -1.12 18.61 16.69
N ALA A 27 -0.66 19.86 16.95
CA ALA A 27 -1.25 21.06 16.38
C ALA A 27 -0.74 21.42 14.97
N LEU A 28 0.32 20.75 14.48
CA LEU A 28 0.94 21.04 13.19
C LEU A 28 -0.06 20.80 12.05
N ARG A 29 -0.27 21.84 11.24
CA ARG A 29 -1.20 21.86 10.09
C ARG A 29 -0.47 22.00 8.76
N ASP A 30 0.57 22.81 8.74
CA ASP A 30 1.27 23.24 7.53
C ASP A 30 2.77 23.17 7.72
N ILE A 31 3.45 22.63 6.72
CA ILE A 31 4.91 22.62 6.60
C ILE A 31 5.29 22.54 5.14
N ASN A 32 6.24 23.37 4.71
CA ASN A 32 6.80 23.29 3.36
C ASN A 32 7.90 22.23 3.29
N LEU A 33 7.80 21.33 2.31
CA LEU A 33 8.76 20.24 2.10
C LEU A 33 9.38 20.26 0.69
N GLU A 34 9.20 21.36 -0.06
CA GLU A 34 9.56 21.46 -1.48
C GLU A 34 11.07 21.27 -1.74
N ASN A 35 11.90 21.59 -0.76
CA ASN A 35 13.37 21.46 -0.87
C ASN A 35 13.93 20.24 -0.13
N VAL A 36 13.06 19.47 0.54
CA VAL A 36 13.47 18.32 1.37
C VAL A 36 13.68 17.10 0.50
N SER A 37 14.83 16.44 0.67
CA SER A 37 15.18 15.22 -0.05
C SER A 37 15.14 13.97 0.82
N GLN A 38 15.15 14.11 2.14
CA GLN A 38 15.08 13.01 3.08
C GLN A 38 14.19 13.33 4.29
N ILE A 39 13.26 12.46 4.57
CA ILE A 39 12.43 12.52 5.78
C ILE A 39 12.71 11.25 6.56
N ARG A 40 13.32 11.40 7.74
CA ARG A 40 13.79 10.28 8.55
C ARG A 40 12.65 9.60 9.31
N TRP A 41 12.98 8.53 10.05
CA TRP A 41 11.98 7.73 10.74
C TRP A 41 11.19 8.53 11.78
N GLU A 42 9.90 8.29 11.85
CA GLU A 42 8.92 8.87 12.78
C GLU A 42 8.90 10.41 12.82
N SER A 43 9.41 11.09 11.78
CA SER A 43 9.57 12.56 11.79
C SER A 43 8.27 13.29 12.06
N PHE A 44 7.15 12.84 11.49
CA PHE A 44 5.82 13.43 11.66
C PHE A 44 4.83 12.46 12.33
N LEU A 45 5.32 11.45 13.03
CA LEU A 45 4.44 10.50 13.70
C LEU A 45 3.51 11.24 14.66
N GLY A 46 2.20 10.99 14.52
CA GLY A 46 1.19 11.60 15.39
C GLY A 46 0.90 13.09 15.13
N CYS A 47 1.32 13.64 14.00
CA CYS A 47 0.91 14.99 13.56
C CYS A 47 -0.56 14.96 13.07
N VAL A 48 -1.50 14.75 14.01
CA VAL A 48 -2.91 14.44 13.71
C VAL A 48 -3.67 15.54 12.96
N HIS A 49 -3.20 16.78 12.97
CA HIS A 49 -3.82 17.91 12.29
C HIS A 49 -3.17 18.26 10.94
N LEU A 50 -2.06 17.60 10.57
CA LEU A 50 -1.44 17.77 9.26
C LEU A 50 -2.40 17.28 8.17
N LYS A 51 -2.75 18.16 7.20
CA LYS A 51 -3.77 17.88 6.19
C LYS A 51 -3.17 17.54 4.83
N GLU A 52 -2.13 18.26 4.44
CA GLU A 52 -1.54 18.17 3.11
C GLU A 52 -0.02 18.15 3.21
N ILE A 53 0.59 17.39 2.30
CA ILE A 53 2.04 17.44 2.07
C ILE A 53 2.31 17.42 0.58
N THR A 54 3.30 18.19 0.14
CA THR A 54 3.89 18.11 -1.19
C THR A 54 5.33 17.67 -1.03
N LEU A 55 5.64 16.50 -1.58
CA LEU A 55 6.97 15.90 -1.54
C LEU A 55 7.72 16.28 -2.81
N SER A 56 8.91 16.85 -2.65
CA SER A 56 9.70 17.41 -3.75
C SER A 56 10.11 16.38 -4.79
N SER A 57 10.44 16.82 -5.98
CA SER A 57 11.06 15.98 -7.02
C SER A 57 12.40 15.39 -6.57
N GLY A 58 13.08 16.05 -5.63
CA GLY A 58 14.32 15.60 -5.02
C GLY A 58 14.16 14.56 -3.92
N ILE A 59 12.92 14.20 -3.52
CA ILE A 59 12.70 13.21 -2.45
C ILE A 59 13.25 11.84 -2.86
N ARG A 60 14.09 11.27 -2.01
CA ARG A 60 14.73 9.96 -2.22
C ARG A 60 14.55 9.01 -1.04
N TYR A 61 14.07 9.51 0.09
CA TYR A 61 13.86 8.68 1.27
C TYR A 61 12.69 9.18 2.13
N LEU A 62 11.76 8.28 2.42
CA LEU A 62 10.70 8.42 3.43
C LEU A 62 10.88 7.32 4.46
N GLY A 63 11.40 7.68 5.63
CA GLY A 63 11.73 6.74 6.70
C GLY A 63 10.51 6.07 7.32
N ARG A 64 10.75 4.93 7.96
CA ARG A 64 9.72 4.15 8.65
C ARG A 64 8.84 5.04 9.52
N ARG A 65 7.52 4.86 9.39
CA ARG A 65 6.48 5.54 10.16
C ARG A 65 6.56 7.08 10.11
N SER A 66 7.22 7.64 9.08
CA SER A 66 7.46 9.09 9.01
C SER A 66 6.18 9.93 9.09
N PHE A 67 5.06 9.47 8.54
CA PHE A 67 3.74 10.12 8.62
C PHE A 67 2.70 9.27 9.35
N SER A 68 3.13 8.25 10.10
CA SER A 68 2.20 7.37 10.82
C SER A 68 1.32 8.17 11.78
N GLY A 69 0.02 7.89 11.76
CA GLY A 69 -0.95 8.57 12.64
C GLY A 69 -1.25 10.02 12.28
N CYS A 70 -0.89 10.48 11.08
CA CYS A 70 -1.36 11.76 10.54
C CYS A 70 -2.83 11.61 10.11
N LYS A 71 -3.73 11.52 11.09
CA LYS A 71 -5.14 11.10 10.88
C LYS A 71 -5.92 11.99 9.92
N ARG A 72 -5.59 13.30 9.84
CA ARG A 72 -6.25 14.26 8.95
C ARG A 72 -5.52 14.46 7.63
N LEU A 73 -4.42 13.73 7.39
CA LEU A 73 -3.71 13.80 6.11
C LEU A 73 -4.61 13.22 5.02
N ASN A 74 -5.11 14.11 4.15
CA ASN A 74 -6.01 13.76 3.05
C ASN A 74 -5.39 13.98 1.67
N CYS A 75 -4.30 14.74 1.59
CA CYS A 75 -3.62 15.06 0.34
C CYS A 75 -2.12 14.80 0.45
N VAL A 76 -1.63 13.85 -0.34
CA VAL A 76 -0.20 13.57 -0.50
C VAL A 76 0.14 13.74 -1.97
N LYS A 77 0.92 14.78 -2.29
CA LYS A 77 1.40 15.06 -3.65
C LYS A 77 2.86 14.69 -3.76
N PHE A 78 3.21 13.92 -4.78
CA PHE A 78 4.57 13.73 -5.23
C PHE A 78 4.80 14.61 -6.46
N GLU A 79 5.82 15.43 -6.44
CA GLU A 79 6.25 16.15 -7.65
C GLU A 79 6.78 15.15 -8.69
N LYS A 80 6.83 15.58 -9.95
CA LYS A 80 7.30 14.74 -11.04
C LYS A 80 8.77 14.34 -10.82
N SER A 81 9.07 13.08 -11.20
CA SER A 81 10.45 12.56 -11.24
C SER A 81 11.15 12.41 -9.89
N THR A 82 10.48 11.82 -8.89
CA THR A 82 11.13 11.50 -7.61
C THR A 82 12.19 10.39 -7.77
N MET A 83 13.19 10.40 -6.88
CA MET A 83 14.22 9.35 -6.79
C MET A 83 13.89 8.27 -5.76
N LEU A 84 12.65 8.25 -5.27
CA LEU A 84 12.17 7.35 -4.24
C LEU A 84 12.12 5.91 -4.79
N LYS A 85 12.68 4.95 -4.04
CA LYS A 85 12.72 3.53 -4.44
C LYS A 85 11.68 2.67 -3.75
N GLY A 86 11.17 3.10 -2.60
CA GLY A 86 10.15 2.38 -1.85
C GLY A 86 9.36 3.28 -0.93
N ILE A 87 8.20 2.81 -0.53
CA ILE A 87 7.45 3.36 0.60
C ILE A 87 7.80 2.48 1.80
N GLU A 88 8.61 2.99 2.69
CA GLU A 88 9.10 2.26 3.84
C GLU A 88 7.98 1.78 4.80
N ALA A 89 8.34 0.90 5.73
CA ALA A 89 7.37 0.33 6.65
C ALA A 89 6.60 1.39 7.44
N GLY A 90 5.27 1.33 7.37
CA GLY A 90 4.34 2.16 8.12
C GLY A 90 4.34 3.65 7.77
N VAL A 91 4.91 4.07 6.63
CA VAL A 91 5.01 5.51 6.27
C VAL A 91 3.67 6.22 6.46
N PHE A 92 2.58 5.69 5.92
CA PHE A 92 1.24 6.27 6.03
C PHE A 92 0.30 5.46 6.93
N GLN A 93 0.85 4.64 7.84
CA GLN A 93 0.05 3.85 8.78
C GLN A 93 -0.91 4.75 9.58
N ASN A 94 -2.20 4.38 9.68
CA ASN A 94 -3.24 5.16 10.36
C ASN A 94 -3.44 6.59 9.81
N CYS A 95 -3.16 6.83 8.54
CA CYS A 95 -3.58 8.05 7.84
C CYS A 95 -5.04 7.87 7.37
N GLU A 96 -5.96 8.02 8.31
CA GLU A 96 -7.36 7.63 8.16
C GLU A 96 -8.12 8.43 7.09
N SER A 97 -7.64 9.63 6.72
CA SER A 97 -8.31 10.56 5.79
C SER A 97 -7.79 10.54 4.36
N ILE A 98 -6.75 9.77 4.03
CA ILE A 98 -6.28 9.63 2.64
C ILE A 98 -7.35 8.84 1.86
N GLU A 99 -7.99 9.49 0.86
CA GLU A 99 -8.97 8.84 0.00
C GLU A 99 -8.36 8.32 -1.29
N LYS A 100 -7.40 9.06 -1.84
CA LYS A 100 -6.67 8.75 -3.07
C LYS A 100 -5.20 9.10 -2.92
N ILE A 101 -4.34 8.29 -3.51
CA ILE A 101 -2.91 8.58 -3.62
C ILE A 101 -2.36 8.06 -4.94
N SER A 102 -1.60 8.91 -5.65
CA SER A 102 -0.87 8.52 -6.85
C SER A 102 0.60 8.40 -6.49
N LEU A 103 1.14 7.19 -6.57
CA LEU A 103 2.53 6.91 -6.24
C LEU A 103 3.46 7.28 -7.40
N PRO A 104 4.69 7.75 -7.12
CA PRO A 104 5.63 8.12 -8.16
C PRO A 104 6.18 6.87 -8.87
N LYS A 105 6.57 7.05 -10.14
CA LYS A 105 7.28 6.00 -10.90
C LYS A 105 8.64 5.70 -10.26
N GLY A 106 9.14 4.48 -10.50
CA GLY A 106 10.46 4.05 -10.02
C GLY A 106 10.47 3.39 -8.66
N LEU A 107 9.30 3.24 -8.00
CA LEU A 107 9.17 2.43 -6.80
C LEU A 107 9.31 0.95 -7.14
N THR A 108 10.01 0.21 -6.26
CA THR A 108 10.18 -1.23 -6.34
C THR A 108 9.46 -1.97 -5.20
N GLU A 109 9.05 -1.26 -4.14
CA GLU A 109 8.47 -1.86 -2.95
C GLU A 109 7.43 -0.97 -2.27
N ILE A 110 6.36 -1.61 -1.80
CA ILE A 110 5.45 -1.08 -0.77
C ILE A 110 5.74 -1.84 0.51
N GLY A 111 6.35 -1.18 1.48
CA GLY A 111 6.82 -1.80 2.71
C GLY A 111 5.70 -2.28 3.64
N ASN A 112 6.09 -3.04 4.67
CA ASN A 112 5.15 -3.57 5.65
C ASN A 112 4.31 -2.46 6.29
N LYS A 113 2.99 -2.63 6.37
CA LYS A 113 2.07 -1.67 7.00
C LYS A 113 2.09 -0.27 6.37
N ALA A 114 2.59 -0.10 5.14
CA ALA A 114 2.75 1.23 4.53
C ALA A 114 1.45 2.05 4.53
N PHE A 115 0.31 1.41 4.25
CA PHE A 115 -1.04 2.01 4.26
C PHE A 115 -1.98 1.30 5.27
N TYR A 116 -1.42 0.68 6.31
CA TYR A 116 -2.18 -0.01 7.34
C TYR A 116 -3.22 0.91 7.98
N LYS A 117 -4.50 0.51 7.93
CA LYS A 117 -5.63 1.31 8.43
C LYS A 117 -5.75 2.71 7.83
N CYS A 118 -5.40 2.88 6.55
CA CYS A 118 -5.86 4.03 5.78
C CYS A 118 -7.33 3.79 5.39
N THR A 119 -8.23 3.97 6.36
CA THR A 119 -9.62 3.49 6.28
C THR A 119 -10.48 4.21 5.23
N SER A 120 -10.04 5.36 4.74
CA SER A 120 -10.70 6.09 3.65
C SER A 120 -10.08 5.83 2.27
N LEU A 121 -8.95 5.11 2.18
CA LEU A 121 -8.22 4.89 0.92
C LEU A 121 -9.02 3.99 -0.02
N LYS A 122 -9.65 4.59 -1.03
CA LYS A 122 -10.49 3.93 -2.03
C LYS A 122 -9.74 3.69 -3.35
N ASP A 123 -8.82 4.58 -3.69
CA ASP A 123 -8.15 4.59 -4.98
C ASP A 123 -6.63 4.78 -4.81
N ILE A 124 -5.88 3.84 -5.39
CA ILE A 124 -4.42 3.87 -5.43
C ILE A 124 -3.93 3.31 -6.75
N GLU A 125 -3.08 4.07 -7.42
CA GLU A 125 -2.38 3.63 -8.63
C GLU A 125 -0.98 3.12 -8.24
N LEU A 126 -0.74 1.83 -8.46
CA LEU A 126 0.57 1.22 -8.29
C LEU A 126 1.36 1.34 -9.60
N PRO A 127 2.52 2.02 -9.62
CA PRO A 127 3.33 2.10 -10.82
C PRO A 127 3.96 0.76 -11.17
N GLU A 128 4.21 0.54 -12.46
CA GLU A 128 5.07 -0.55 -12.91
C GLU A 128 6.46 -0.43 -12.28
N GLY A 129 7.09 -1.58 -12.00
CA GLY A 129 8.37 -1.66 -11.27
C GLY A 129 8.23 -2.17 -9.85
N ILE A 130 7.04 -2.08 -9.22
CA ILE A 130 6.81 -2.66 -7.90
C ILE A 130 6.90 -4.18 -8.00
N GLN A 131 7.78 -4.76 -7.19
CA GLN A 131 8.04 -6.20 -7.10
C GLN A 131 7.46 -6.80 -5.81
N VAL A 132 7.36 -6.00 -4.74
CA VAL A 132 6.93 -6.48 -3.43
C VAL A 132 5.85 -5.58 -2.83
N ILE A 133 4.77 -6.21 -2.38
CA ILE A 133 3.78 -5.63 -1.47
C ILE A 133 3.96 -6.32 -0.12
N GLY A 134 4.43 -5.58 0.87
CA GLY A 134 4.80 -6.09 2.19
C GLY A 134 3.62 -6.55 3.05
N ASN A 135 3.96 -7.14 4.20
CA ASN A 135 2.96 -7.62 5.15
C ASN A 135 2.05 -6.50 5.65
N GLU A 136 0.75 -6.76 5.67
CA GLU A 136 -0.28 -5.83 6.15
C GLU A 136 -0.26 -4.45 5.43
N ALA A 137 0.34 -4.36 4.23
CA ALA A 137 0.55 -3.09 3.54
C ALA A 137 -0.74 -2.28 3.34
N PHE A 138 -1.85 -2.95 3.02
CA PHE A 138 -3.17 -2.36 2.79
C PHE A 138 -4.23 -2.88 3.77
N TYR A 139 -3.81 -3.38 4.94
CA TYR A 139 -4.75 -3.90 5.95
C TYR A 139 -5.83 -2.87 6.30
N GLN A 140 -7.11 -3.27 6.21
CA GLN A 140 -8.29 -2.41 6.51
C GLN A 140 -8.31 -1.09 5.73
N THR A 141 -7.94 -1.09 4.47
CA THR A 141 -8.24 0.02 3.54
C THR A 141 -9.64 -0.14 2.92
N ALA A 142 -10.14 0.95 2.33
CA ALA A 142 -11.43 0.99 1.63
C ALA A 142 -11.29 0.75 0.11
N ILE A 143 -10.18 0.18 -0.35
CA ILE A 143 -9.90 -0.07 -1.77
C ILE A 143 -11.03 -0.92 -2.37
N GLN A 144 -11.64 -0.43 -3.47
CA GLN A 144 -12.71 -1.11 -4.19
C GLN A 144 -12.17 -1.99 -5.32
N GLY A 145 -11.09 -1.54 -5.96
CA GLY A 145 -10.36 -2.27 -6.97
C GLY A 145 -8.92 -1.78 -7.02
N ILE A 146 -8.01 -2.64 -7.40
CA ILE A 146 -6.59 -2.32 -7.55
C ILE A 146 -6.01 -3.10 -8.72
N LYS A 147 -5.31 -2.38 -9.61
CA LYS A 147 -4.51 -3.01 -10.64
C LYS A 147 -3.12 -3.30 -10.08
N LEU A 148 -2.79 -4.58 -9.98
CA LEU A 148 -1.45 -4.99 -9.59
C LEU A 148 -0.50 -4.87 -10.79
N PRO A 149 0.73 -4.36 -10.60
CA PRO A 149 1.68 -4.20 -11.70
C PRO A 149 2.18 -5.55 -12.22
N SER A 150 2.48 -5.61 -13.52
CA SER A 150 2.98 -6.83 -14.17
C SER A 150 4.37 -7.28 -13.70
N THR A 151 5.05 -6.44 -12.93
CA THR A 151 6.36 -6.70 -12.31
C THR A 151 6.26 -7.28 -10.90
N LEU A 152 5.04 -7.41 -10.33
CA LEU A 152 4.85 -7.85 -8.95
C LEU A 152 5.24 -9.32 -8.78
N VAL A 153 6.09 -9.61 -7.78
CA VAL A 153 6.61 -10.95 -7.47
C VAL A 153 6.03 -11.49 -6.16
N GLU A 154 5.87 -10.62 -5.15
CA GLU A 154 5.44 -11.04 -3.82
C GLU A 154 4.29 -10.20 -3.29
N ILE A 155 3.26 -10.88 -2.75
CA ILE A 155 2.19 -10.32 -1.93
C ILE A 155 2.35 -10.89 -0.53
N GLY A 156 2.65 -10.02 0.43
CA GLY A 156 2.95 -10.38 1.81
C GLY A 156 1.75 -10.91 2.61
N ASN A 157 2.03 -11.40 3.82
CA ASN A 157 1.00 -11.87 4.74
C ASN A 157 0.01 -10.76 5.07
N SER A 158 -1.29 -11.07 5.01
CA SER A 158 -2.35 -10.12 5.38
C SER A 158 -2.31 -8.81 4.57
N ALA A 159 -1.67 -8.78 3.39
CA ALA A 159 -1.42 -7.55 2.64
C ALA A 159 -2.70 -6.73 2.38
N PHE A 160 -3.81 -7.40 2.05
CA PHE A 160 -5.14 -6.80 1.85
C PHE A 160 -6.18 -7.33 2.86
N LEU A 161 -5.72 -7.84 4.01
CA LEU A 161 -6.63 -8.37 5.04
C LEU A 161 -7.67 -7.32 5.43
N LYS A 162 -8.96 -7.71 5.38
CA LYS A 162 -10.12 -6.86 5.71
C LYS A 162 -10.28 -5.62 4.82
N CYS A 163 -9.81 -5.65 3.57
CA CYS A 163 -10.22 -4.67 2.55
C CYS A 163 -11.67 -4.97 2.14
N ARG A 164 -12.62 -4.53 2.98
CA ARG A 164 -14.03 -4.96 2.90
C ARG A 164 -14.76 -4.50 1.66
N SER A 165 -14.26 -3.48 0.96
CA SER A 165 -14.83 -2.92 -0.25
C SER A 165 -14.23 -3.49 -1.54
N LEU A 166 -13.17 -4.33 -1.44
CA LEU A 166 -12.52 -4.93 -2.60
C LEU A 166 -13.46 -5.97 -3.24
N GLU A 167 -13.82 -5.76 -4.52
CA GLU A 167 -14.79 -6.60 -5.24
C GLU A 167 -14.15 -7.63 -6.16
N PHE A 168 -13.04 -7.28 -6.77
CA PHE A 168 -12.31 -8.09 -7.73
C PHE A 168 -10.81 -7.80 -7.67
N ILE A 169 -10.00 -8.82 -7.87
CA ILE A 169 -8.57 -8.68 -8.04
C ILE A 169 -8.02 -9.69 -9.04
N GLN A 170 -7.13 -9.22 -9.91
CA GLN A 170 -6.39 -10.05 -10.83
C GLN A 170 -4.94 -10.17 -10.37
N ILE A 171 -4.46 -11.39 -10.20
CA ILE A 171 -3.09 -11.70 -9.78
C ILE A 171 -2.23 -11.89 -11.03
N PRO A 172 -1.24 -11.01 -11.28
CA PRO A 172 -0.37 -11.11 -12.45
C PRO A 172 0.39 -12.43 -12.52
N ALA A 173 0.75 -12.84 -13.73
CA ALA A 173 1.52 -14.06 -13.96
C ALA A 173 2.92 -14.02 -13.33
N SER A 174 3.45 -12.84 -13.07
CA SER A 174 4.74 -12.64 -12.42
C SER A 174 4.77 -12.97 -10.93
N VAL A 175 3.59 -13.05 -10.28
CA VAL A 175 3.52 -13.30 -8.83
C VAL A 175 3.94 -14.73 -8.52
N LYS A 176 4.98 -14.86 -7.69
CA LYS A 176 5.55 -16.13 -7.25
C LYS A 176 5.12 -16.51 -5.85
N LYS A 177 4.80 -15.53 -5.02
CA LYS A 177 4.47 -15.75 -3.62
C LYS A 177 3.28 -14.95 -3.15
N ILE A 178 2.35 -15.64 -2.48
CA ILE A 178 1.17 -15.05 -1.84
C ILE A 178 1.15 -15.49 -0.38
N GLY A 179 1.24 -14.50 0.52
CA GLY A 179 1.25 -14.73 1.96
C GLY A 179 -0.10 -15.17 2.51
N ARG A 180 -0.07 -15.77 3.71
CA ARG A 180 -1.28 -16.17 4.43
C ARG A 180 -2.21 -14.98 4.68
N TRP A 181 -3.51 -15.23 4.62
CA TRP A 181 -4.58 -14.24 4.87
C TRP A 181 -4.53 -13.01 3.96
N SER A 182 -3.83 -13.06 2.84
CA SER A 182 -3.56 -11.87 2.02
C SER A 182 -4.82 -11.12 1.60
N PHE A 183 -5.93 -11.80 1.30
CA PHE A 183 -7.22 -11.21 0.95
C PHE A 183 -8.36 -11.68 1.88
N HIS A 184 -8.03 -12.27 3.02
CA HIS A 184 -9.03 -12.76 3.96
C HIS A 184 -9.82 -11.61 4.58
N GLY A 185 -11.12 -11.82 4.83
CA GLY A 185 -12.01 -10.78 5.39
C GLY A 185 -12.38 -9.66 4.41
N CYS A 186 -12.05 -9.79 3.11
CA CYS A 186 -12.55 -8.94 2.05
C CYS A 186 -14.01 -9.34 1.74
N GLY A 187 -14.96 -8.75 2.50
CA GLY A 187 -16.35 -9.23 2.48
C GLY A 187 -17.10 -9.04 1.16
N GLN A 188 -16.64 -8.13 0.30
CA GLN A 188 -17.22 -7.89 -1.02
C GLN A 188 -16.45 -8.58 -2.16
N LEU A 189 -15.36 -9.31 -1.86
CA LEU A 189 -14.52 -9.94 -2.87
C LEU A 189 -15.25 -11.13 -3.50
N LYS A 190 -15.77 -10.93 -4.70
CA LYS A 190 -16.53 -11.93 -5.45
C LYS A 190 -15.62 -12.89 -6.20
N LYS A 191 -14.53 -12.37 -6.79
CA LYS A 191 -13.65 -13.12 -7.66
C LYS A 191 -12.18 -12.73 -7.51
N VAL A 192 -11.31 -13.73 -7.50
CA VAL A 192 -9.86 -13.59 -7.66
C VAL A 192 -9.44 -14.34 -8.91
N GLU A 193 -8.83 -13.66 -9.87
CA GLU A 193 -8.35 -14.27 -11.11
C GLU A 193 -6.83 -14.42 -11.07
N PHE A 194 -6.35 -15.62 -11.34
CA PHE A 194 -4.92 -15.93 -11.44
C PHE A 194 -4.50 -16.03 -12.90
N LEU A 195 -3.60 -15.13 -13.33
CA LEU A 195 -3.02 -15.16 -14.68
C LEU A 195 -1.79 -16.05 -14.80
N GLY A 196 -1.24 -16.50 -13.66
CA GLY A 196 -0.06 -17.35 -13.58
C GLY A 196 -0.16 -18.35 -12.44
N GLU A 197 0.97 -18.98 -12.15
CA GLU A 197 1.09 -20.02 -11.13
C GLU A 197 2.09 -19.60 -10.05
N PRO A 198 1.62 -19.08 -8.91
CA PRO A 198 2.48 -18.84 -7.76
C PRO A 198 3.15 -20.13 -7.28
N GLU A 199 4.42 -20.02 -6.89
CA GLU A 199 5.22 -21.12 -6.34
C GLU A 199 4.90 -21.37 -4.87
N GLU A 200 4.51 -20.29 -4.14
CA GLU A 200 4.14 -20.35 -2.72
C GLU A 200 2.78 -19.70 -2.51
N ILE A 201 1.84 -20.44 -1.93
CA ILE A 201 0.51 -19.94 -1.55
C ILE A 201 0.29 -20.23 -0.07
N GLY A 202 0.12 -19.14 0.69
CA GLY A 202 -0.17 -19.23 2.12
C GLY A 202 -1.55 -19.78 2.43
N GLU A 203 -1.79 -20.05 3.70
CA GLU A 203 -3.09 -20.52 4.17
C GLU A 203 -4.10 -19.36 4.24
N TRP A 204 -5.39 -19.70 4.03
CA TRP A 204 -6.53 -18.80 4.22
C TRP A 204 -6.43 -17.49 3.41
N ILE A 205 -5.91 -17.58 2.19
CA ILE A 205 -5.67 -16.38 1.36
C ILE A 205 -6.96 -15.59 1.07
N ILE A 206 -8.13 -16.25 1.00
CA ILE A 206 -9.44 -15.63 0.72
C ILE A 206 -10.53 -16.24 1.60
N ASN A 207 -11.73 -15.66 1.55
CA ASN A 207 -12.94 -16.24 2.14
C ASN A 207 -13.48 -17.39 1.26
N LYS A 208 -14.16 -18.36 1.85
CA LYS A 208 -14.79 -19.50 1.13
C LYS A 208 -15.86 -19.08 0.10
N SER A 209 -16.47 -17.92 0.29
CA SER A 209 -17.49 -17.39 -0.62
C SER A 209 -16.92 -16.76 -1.89
N THR A 210 -15.60 -16.61 -1.99
CA THR A 210 -14.93 -15.98 -3.14
C THR A 210 -14.68 -17.05 -4.21
N VAL A 211 -15.00 -16.75 -5.47
CA VAL A 211 -14.68 -17.60 -6.62
C VAL A 211 -13.25 -17.40 -7.06
N ILE A 212 -12.51 -18.49 -7.25
CA ILE A 212 -11.16 -18.44 -7.85
C ILE A 212 -11.27 -18.76 -9.34
N ARG A 213 -10.78 -17.87 -10.20
CA ARG A 213 -10.65 -18.10 -11.62
C ARG A 213 -9.21 -18.45 -11.96
N CYS A 214 -8.99 -19.62 -12.55
CA CYS A 214 -7.65 -20.12 -12.86
C CYS A 214 -7.66 -21.08 -14.05
N LYS A 215 -6.47 -21.45 -14.54
CA LYS A 215 -6.29 -22.46 -15.57
C LYS A 215 -6.58 -23.86 -14.99
N LYS A 216 -7.35 -24.67 -15.73
CA LYS A 216 -7.62 -26.08 -15.37
C LYS A 216 -6.31 -26.90 -15.35
N GLY A 217 -6.14 -27.71 -14.34
CA GLY A 217 -4.93 -28.53 -14.16
C GLY A 217 -3.71 -27.77 -13.62
N SER A 218 -3.83 -26.47 -13.29
CA SER A 218 -2.78 -25.66 -12.67
C SER A 218 -2.56 -26.00 -11.19
N GLY A 219 -1.46 -25.54 -10.61
CA GLY A 219 -1.22 -25.62 -9.17
C GLY A 219 -2.31 -24.93 -8.33
N ILE A 220 -2.87 -23.83 -8.85
CA ILE A 220 -4.03 -23.14 -8.23
C ILE A 220 -5.28 -24.01 -8.25
N ASP A 221 -5.54 -24.71 -9.35
CA ASP A 221 -6.67 -25.66 -9.45
C ASP A 221 -6.55 -26.76 -8.40
N ALA A 222 -5.35 -27.36 -8.26
CA ALA A 222 -5.07 -28.37 -7.23
C ALA A 222 -5.27 -27.81 -5.80
N TYR A 223 -4.73 -26.62 -5.53
CA TYR A 223 -4.91 -25.92 -4.24
C TYR A 223 -6.39 -25.65 -3.93
N CYS A 224 -7.16 -25.19 -4.94
CA CYS A 224 -8.58 -24.92 -4.75
C CYS A 224 -9.38 -26.17 -4.44
N LYS A 225 -9.08 -27.31 -5.11
CA LYS A 225 -9.72 -28.59 -4.85
C LYS A 225 -9.40 -29.11 -3.45
N GLU A 226 -8.14 -29.06 -3.05
CA GLU A 226 -7.72 -29.45 -1.69
C GLU A 226 -8.41 -28.60 -0.61
N LYS A 227 -8.53 -27.31 -0.85
CA LYS A 227 -9.12 -26.38 0.13
C LYS A 227 -10.62 -26.14 -0.08
N GLU A 228 -11.28 -26.83 -1.01
CA GLU A 228 -12.71 -26.76 -1.31
C GLU A 228 -13.19 -25.33 -1.63
N PHE A 229 -12.44 -24.58 -2.46
CA PHE A 229 -12.86 -23.29 -2.99
C PHE A 229 -13.74 -23.46 -4.23
N GLN A 230 -14.58 -22.46 -4.48
CA GLN A 230 -15.33 -22.38 -5.74
C GLN A 230 -14.39 -22.01 -6.88
N ILE A 231 -14.46 -22.78 -7.98
CA ILE A 231 -13.54 -22.61 -9.13
C ILE A 231 -14.35 -22.25 -10.38
N GLU A 232 -13.82 -21.28 -11.12
CA GLU A 232 -14.19 -20.96 -12.50
C GLU A 232 -12.93 -21.15 -13.37
N TYR A 233 -13.04 -21.85 -14.49
CA TYR A 233 -11.89 -22.04 -15.35
C TYR A 233 -11.80 -20.95 -16.40
N ILE A 234 -10.55 -20.55 -16.72
CA ILE A 234 -10.25 -19.67 -17.85
C ILE A 234 -10.32 -20.54 -19.10
N ASP A 235 -11.17 -20.16 -20.07
CA ASP A 235 -11.27 -20.84 -21.35
C ASP A 235 -9.95 -20.70 -22.14
N GLU A 236 -9.49 -21.77 -22.79
CA GLU A 236 -8.22 -21.78 -23.53
C GLU A 236 -8.28 -21.01 -24.87
N GLU A 237 -9.44 -20.42 -25.25
CA GLU A 237 -9.64 -19.79 -26.56
C GLU A 237 -9.06 -18.36 -26.70
N TYR A 238 -8.39 -17.79 -25.68
CA TYR A 238 -7.87 -16.41 -25.70
C TYR A 238 -6.41 -16.30 -25.23
N THR A 239 -5.50 -17.12 -25.78
CA THR A 239 -4.04 -16.91 -25.61
C THR A 239 -3.37 -16.69 -26.95
#